data_ff59c325600490bc7637f8792130c1a5
#
_entry.id   ff59c325600490bc7637f8792130c1a5
#
_cell.length_a   1.000
_cell.length_b   1.000
_cell.length_c   1.000
_cell.angle_alpha   90.00
_cell.angle_beta   90.00
_cell.angle_gamma   90.00
#
_symmetry.space_group_name_H-M   'P 1'
#
loop_
_entity.id
_entity.type
_entity.pdbx_description
1 polymer ?
#
loop_
_entity_poly.entity_id
_entity_poly.type
_entity_poly.pdbx_seq_one_letter_code
_entity_poly.pdbx_strand_id
1 'polypeptide(L)'
;MKPPQEKPTTFDAYASDYAALIQDPIRDKFASGSRFFFARKIQIIRDFFNRAGIDTHELTWLDAGCGQGDLMRCGLPYFKTTIGCDPSQGMLKSCGDLQVRHQTELEKLPFSDQSFDFVTAVCVYHHIQPDRRHLMTAEALRVLRPKGIFCIIEHNPLNPVTRLIVARTPVDADASLLTARQTEQMMSKAGSRFLDRRYFLLLPEQVYRFAGSAENLLGRLPLGGQYAVFARK
;
A
#
# COMPACT_ATOMS: atom_id res chain seq x y z
N MET A 1 -33.46 -6.38 -17.12
CA MET A 1 -32.58 -5.19 -17.07
C MET A 1 -31.14 -5.68 -17.16
N LYS A 2 -30.35 -5.23 -18.17
CA LYS A 2 -28.92 -5.48 -18.18
C LYS A 2 -28.32 -4.76 -16.96
N PRO A 3 -27.40 -5.37 -16.21
CA PRO A 3 -26.67 -4.65 -15.15
C PRO A 3 -25.99 -3.42 -15.78
N PRO A 4 -25.87 -2.32 -15.05
CA PRO A 4 -25.15 -1.14 -15.54
C PRO A 4 -23.74 -1.56 -15.94
N GLN A 5 -23.33 -1.21 -17.16
CA GLN A 5 -21.95 -1.41 -17.60
C GLN A 5 -21.08 -0.50 -16.71
N GLU A 6 -20.29 -1.09 -15.85
CA GLU A 6 -19.29 -0.39 -15.04
C GLU A 6 -18.30 0.31 -15.98
N LYS A 7 -18.05 1.58 -15.76
CA LYS A 7 -17.02 2.30 -16.52
C LYS A 7 -15.66 1.70 -16.15
N PRO A 8 -14.86 1.24 -17.13
CA PRO A 8 -13.53 0.74 -16.84
C PRO A 8 -12.71 1.81 -16.13
N THR A 9 -11.95 1.40 -15.11
CA THR A 9 -10.99 2.29 -14.45
C THR A 9 -9.80 2.55 -15.37
N THR A 10 -9.05 3.63 -15.15
CA THR A 10 -7.81 3.89 -15.89
C THR A 10 -6.83 2.71 -15.78
N PHE A 11 -6.82 2.01 -14.63
CA PHE A 11 -5.98 0.85 -14.38
C PHE A 11 -6.38 -0.40 -15.17
N ASP A 12 -7.62 -0.53 -15.64
CA ASP A 12 -8.00 -1.61 -16.55
C ASP A 12 -7.23 -1.54 -17.87
N ALA A 13 -6.96 -0.32 -18.36
CA ALA A 13 -6.16 -0.11 -19.56
C ALA A 13 -4.67 -0.44 -19.36
N TYR A 14 -4.17 -0.36 -18.14
CA TYR A 14 -2.77 -0.65 -17.81
C TYR A 14 -2.52 -2.11 -17.43
N ALA A 15 -3.57 -2.90 -17.16
CA ALA A 15 -3.45 -4.20 -16.51
C ALA A 15 -2.57 -5.20 -17.29
N SER A 16 -2.64 -5.23 -18.63
CA SER A 16 -1.84 -6.14 -19.48
C SER A 16 -0.36 -5.79 -19.48
N ASP A 17 -0.02 -4.51 -19.44
CA ASP A 17 1.35 -4.00 -19.62
C ASP A 17 1.92 -3.39 -18.35
N TYR A 18 1.23 -3.56 -17.21
CA TYR A 18 1.55 -2.90 -15.95
C TYR A 18 3.01 -3.06 -15.54
N ALA A 19 3.55 -4.28 -15.66
CA ALA A 19 4.94 -4.55 -15.33
C ALA A 19 5.95 -3.74 -16.17
N ALA A 20 5.63 -3.51 -17.46
CA ALA A 20 6.44 -2.68 -18.35
C ALA A 20 6.27 -1.18 -18.04
N LEU A 21 5.05 -0.75 -17.75
CA LEU A 21 4.74 0.65 -17.47
C LEU A 21 5.37 1.20 -16.18
N ILE A 22 5.67 0.32 -15.23
CA ILE A 22 6.34 0.69 -13.96
C ILE A 22 7.87 0.52 -14.01
N GLN A 23 8.46 0.15 -15.15
CA GLN A 23 9.91 0.09 -15.30
C GLN A 23 10.53 1.49 -15.35
N ASP A 24 11.63 1.67 -14.64
CA ASP A 24 12.44 2.89 -14.67
C ASP A 24 13.91 2.52 -14.43
N PRO A 25 14.86 3.06 -15.22
CA PRO A 25 16.28 2.72 -15.11
C PRO A 25 16.91 2.95 -13.73
N ILE A 26 16.39 3.92 -12.96
CA ILE A 26 16.86 4.17 -11.58
C ILE A 26 16.31 3.09 -10.66
N ARG A 27 15.04 2.73 -10.81
CA ARG A 27 14.39 1.66 -10.04
C ARG A 27 15.06 0.31 -10.31
N ASP A 28 15.41 0.02 -11.56
CA ASP A 28 16.05 -1.24 -11.98
C ASP A 28 17.50 -1.34 -11.46
N LYS A 29 18.21 -0.21 -11.32
CA LYS A 29 19.51 -0.16 -10.64
C LYS A 29 19.39 -0.28 -9.11
N PHE A 30 18.25 0.13 -8.55
CA PHE A 30 18.01 0.05 -7.10
C PHE A 30 17.75 -1.39 -6.64
N ALA A 31 17.04 -2.18 -7.42
CA ALA A 31 16.71 -3.57 -7.10
C ALA A 31 16.62 -4.45 -8.37
N SER A 32 16.96 -5.72 -8.19
CA SER A 32 16.95 -6.73 -9.27
C SER A 32 15.55 -7.10 -9.77
N GLY A 33 14.50 -6.63 -9.13
CA GLY A 33 13.11 -6.87 -9.53
C GLY A 33 12.10 -6.32 -8.53
N SER A 34 10.82 -6.33 -8.93
CA SER A 34 9.71 -5.80 -8.13
C SER A 34 9.55 -6.50 -6.77
N ARG A 35 9.91 -7.79 -6.70
CA ARG A 35 9.79 -8.60 -5.47
C ARG A 35 10.52 -7.99 -4.27
N PHE A 36 11.68 -7.36 -4.49
CA PHE A 36 12.41 -6.69 -3.40
C PHE A 36 11.56 -5.61 -2.74
N PHE A 37 10.90 -4.76 -3.54
CA PHE A 37 10.08 -3.67 -3.01
C PHE A 37 8.89 -4.17 -2.18
N PHE A 38 8.22 -5.26 -2.61
CA PHE A 38 7.11 -5.85 -1.86
C PHE A 38 7.59 -6.57 -0.60
N ALA A 39 8.70 -7.30 -0.67
CA ALA A 39 9.32 -7.94 0.49
C ALA A 39 9.72 -6.91 1.55
N ARG A 40 10.26 -5.74 1.14
CA ARG A 40 10.59 -4.64 2.06
C ARG A 40 9.34 -4.07 2.75
N LYS A 41 8.23 -3.91 2.04
CA LYS A 41 6.96 -3.47 2.62
C LYS A 41 6.45 -4.46 3.67
N ILE A 42 6.42 -5.75 3.34
CA ILE A 42 6.02 -6.80 4.29
C ILE A 42 6.96 -6.83 5.50
N GLN A 43 8.27 -6.64 5.30
CA GLN A 43 9.21 -6.58 6.43
C GLN A 43 8.89 -5.40 7.36
N ILE A 44 8.65 -4.19 6.85
CA ILE A 44 8.27 -3.02 7.65
C ILE A 44 6.99 -3.29 8.45
N ILE A 45 6.00 -3.93 7.82
CA ILE A 45 4.74 -4.32 8.48
C ILE A 45 5.02 -5.31 9.62
N ARG A 46 5.76 -6.38 9.35
CA ARG A 46 6.10 -7.39 10.36
C ARG A 46 6.92 -6.82 11.51
N ASP A 47 7.90 -5.97 11.21
CA ASP A 47 8.71 -5.31 12.23
C ASP A 47 7.86 -4.41 13.14
N PHE A 48 6.82 -3.77 12.60
CA PHE A 48 5.85 -3.02 13.40
C PHE A 48 5.10 -3.94 14.37
N PHE A 49 4.51 -5.04 13.89
CA PHE A 49 3.75 -5.97 14.73
C PHE A 49 4.64 -6.68 15.75
N ASN A 50 5.84 -7.10 15.37
CA ASN A 50 6.81 -7.71 16.27
C ASN A 50 7.17 -6.78 17.46
N ARG A 51 7.42 -5.48 17.18
CA ARG A 51 7.66 -4.49 18.24
C ARG A 51 6.43 -4.25 19.12
N ALA A 52 5.23 -4.43 18.58
CA ALA A 52 3.99 -4.31 19.33
C ALA A 52 3.62 -5.59 20.11
N GLY A 53 4.38 -6.68 19.97
CA GLY A 53 4.09 -7.97 20.59
C GLY A 53 2.83 -8.64 20.02
N ILE A 54 2.47 -8.39 18.76
CA ILE A 54 1.28 -8.92 18.10
C ILE A 54 1.71 -9.99 17.09
N ASP A 55 1.15 -11.20 17.23
CA ASP A 55 1.37 -12.27 16.26
C ASP A 55 0.51 -12.04 15.00
N THR A 56 1.18 -11.86 13.87
CA THR A 56 0.49 -11.65 12.59
C THR A 56 -0.25 -12.89 12.09
N HIS A 57 0.12 -14.10 12.53
CA HIS A 57 -0.56 -15.34 12.20
C HIS A 57 -1.99 -15.43 12.78
N GLU A 58 -2.35 -14.56 13.71
CA GLU A 58 -3.71 -14.44 14.22
C GLU A 58 -4.56 -13.39 13.50
N LEU A 59 -3.95 -12.57 12.64
CA LEU A 59 -4.61 -11.43 12.01
C LEU A 59 -5.26 -11.77 10.65
N THR A 60 -6.48 -11.29 10.47
CA THR A 60 -7.15 -11.19 9.16
C THR A 60 -6.79 -9.86 8.52
N TRP A 61 -6.06 -9.91 7.40
CA TRP A 61 -5.52 -8.75 6.70
C TRP A 61 -6.27 -8.45 5.40
N LEU A 62 -6.63 -7.19 5.19
CA LEU A 62 -7.14 -6.64 3.93
C LEU A 62 -6.06 -5.77 3.26
N ASP A 63 -5.77 -6.05 2.00
CA ASP A 63 -5.01 -5.16 1.12
C ASP A 63 -5.98 -4.40 0.20
N ALA A 64 -6.24 -3.12 0.52
CA ALA A 64 -7.16 -2.27 -0.21
C ALA A 64 -6.43 -1.54 -1.34
N GLY A 65 -6.85 -1.76 -2.59
CA GLY A 65 -6.09 -1.40 -3.78
C GLY A 65 -4.97 -2.40 -4.05
N CYS A 66 -5.28 -3.71 -4.03
CA CYS A 66 -4.28 -4.76 -4.10
C CYS A 66 -3.62 -4.94 -5.48
N GLY A 67 -4.16 -4.28 -6.52
CA GLY A 67 -3.67 -4.40 -7.89
C GLY A 67 -3.60 -5.86 -8.34
N GLN A 68 -2.43 -6.30 -8.81
CA GLN A 68 -2.18 -7.67 -9.25
C GLN A 68 -1.86 -8.64 -8.09
N GLY A 69 -1.94 -8.20 -6.83
CA GLY A 69 -1.78 -9.05 -5.64
C GLY A 69 -0.34 -9.34 -5.21
N ASP A 70 0.65 -8.58 -5.70
CA ASP A 70 2.06 -8.85 -5.40
C ASP A 70 2.41 -8.70 -3.91
N LEU A 71 1.84 -7.69 -3.24
CA LEU A 71 2.01 -7.53 -1.80
C LEU A 71 1.40 -8.70 -1.04
N MET A 72 0.19 -9.11 -1.43
CA MET A 72 -0.50 -10.25 -0.83
C MET A 72 0.32 -11.53 -0.93
N ARG A 73 0.88 -11.84 -2.14
CA ARG A 73 1.74 -13.02 -2.32
C ARG A 73 2.94 -13.03 -1.38
N CYS A 74 3.55 -11.87 -1.16
CA CYS A 74 4.65 -11.74 -0.20
C CYS A 74 4.20 -11.89 1.26
N GLY A 75 2.95 -11.57 1.56
CA GLY A 75 2.40 -11.58 2.91
C GLY A 75 1.74 -12.90 3.32
N LEU A 76 1.24 -13.71 2.38
CA LEU A 76 0.53 -14.96 2.65
C LEU A 76 1.14 -15.84 3.76
N PRO A 77 2.48 -16.03 3.82
CA PRO A 77 3.08 -16.89 4.84
C PRO A 77 3.00 -16.34 6.27
N TYR A 78 2.58 -15.09 6.45
CA TYR A 78 2.71 -14.38 7.72
C TYR A 78 1.38 -13.99 8.37
N PHE A 79 0.27 -14.12 7.65
CA PHE A 79 -1.05 -13.74 8.15
C PHE A 79 -2.00 -14.93 8.17
N LYS A 80 -2.96 -14.92 9.10
CA LYS A 80 -4.00 -15.96 9.21
C LYS A 80 -4.84 -16.03 7.94
N THR A 81 -5.27 -14.87 7.47
CA THR A 81 -6.07 -14.73 6.25
C THR A 81 -5.66 -13.44 5.56
N THR A 82 -5.49 -13.51 4.24
CA THR A 82 -5.16 -12.36 3.40
C THR A 82 -6.23 -12.22 2.33
N ILE A 83 -6.88 -11.07 2.28
CA ILE A 83 -7.93 -10.74 1.30
C ILE A 83 -7.54 -9.42 0.64
N GLY A 84 -7.78 -9.29 -0.66
CA GLY A 84 -7.57 -8.03 -1.40
C GLY A 84 -8.85 -7.48 -1.98
N CYS A 85 -8.85 -6.20 -2.33
CA CYS A 85 -9.82 -5.63 -3.25
C CYS A 85 -9.18 -4.56 -4.13
N ASP A 86 -9.71 -4.40 -5.33
CA ASP A 86 -9.25 -3.40 -6.29
C ASP A 86 -10.41 -2.96 -7.18
N PRO A 87 -10.49 -1.68 -7.59
CA PRO A 87 -11.50 -1.23 -8.53
C PRO A 87 -11.26 -1.70 -9.97
N SER A 88 -10.04 -2.13 -10.33
CA SER A 88 -9.71 -2.64 -11.66
C SER A 88 -9.94 -4.14 -11.75
N GLN A 89 -10.93 -4.54 -12.54
CA GLN A 89 -11.13 -5.96 -12.87
C GLN A 89 -9.95 -6.54 -13.67
N GLY A 90 -9.31 -5.71 -14.50
CA GLY A 90 -8.13 -6.08 -15.26
C GLY A 90 -6.97 -6.48 -14.35
N MET A 91 -6.68 -5.70 -13.32
CA MET A 91 -5.68 -6.01 -12.30
C MET A 91 -6.01 -7.31 -11.55
N LEU A 92 -7.27 -7.46 -11.12
CA LEU A 92 -7.71 -8.63 -10.35
C LEU A 92 -7.59 -9.95 -11.13
N LYS A 93 -7.68 -9.95 -12.47
CA LYS A 93 -7.46 -11.16 -13.29
C LYS A 93 -6.06 -11.75 -13.11
N SER A 94 -5.08 -10.93 -12.78
CA SER A 94 -3.69 -11.36 -12.52
C SER A 94 -3.47 -11.93 -11.11
N CYS A 95 -4.47 -11.84 -10.22
CA CYS A 95 -4.36 -12.33 -8.85
C CYS A 95 -4.35 -13.86 -8.73
N GLY A 96 -4.85 -14.60 -9.74
CA GLY A 96 -4.91 -16.06 -9.72
C GLY A 96 -5.75 -16.58 -8.56
N ASP A 97 -5.16 -17.44 -7.72
CA ASP A 97 -5.85 -18.11 -6.59
C ASP A 97 -5.94 -17.22 -5.32
N LEU A 98 -5.49 -15.97 -5.37
CA LEU A 98 -5.64 -15.06 -4.23
C LEU A 98 -7.10 -14.74 -3.96
N GLN A 99 -7.46 -14.59 -2.69
CA GLN A 99 -8.79 -14.16 -2.30
C GLN A 99 -8.93 -12.66 -2.57
N VAL A 100 -9.64 -12.30 -3.64
CA VAL A 100 -9.84 -10.89 -4.02
C VAL A 100 -11.32 -10.60 -4.29
N ARG A 101 -11.70 -9.33 -4.11
CA ARG A 101 -13.04 -8.82 -4.45
C ARG A 101 -12.94 -7.59 -5.32
N HIS A 102 -13.81 -7.48 -6.30
CA HIS A 102 -13.96 -6.28 -7.10
C HIS A 102 -14.61 -5.16 -6.27
N GLN A 103 -13.97 -3.99 -6.25
CA GLN A 103 -14.47 -2.78 -5.60
C GLN A 103 -15.23 -1.95 -6.66
N THR A 104 -16.54 -2.10 -6.72
CA THR A 104 -17.40 -1.44 -7.73
C THR A 104 -17.58 0.05 -7.49
N GLU A 105 -17.50 0.49 -6.23
CA GLU A 105 -17.59 1.89 -5.83
C GLU A 105 -16.23 2.35 -5.27
N LEU A 106 -15.60 3.35 -5.90
CA LEU A 106 -14.24 3.81 -5.53
C LEU A 106 -14.11 4.23 -4.06
N GLU A 107 -15.19 4.64 -3.44
CA GLU A 107 -15.21 5.19 -2.08
C GLU A 107 -15.82 4.24 -1.06
N LYS A 108 -16.10 2.98 -1.46
CA LYS A 108 -16.71 2.00 -0.58
C LYS A 108 -16.03 0.65 -0.74
N LEU A 109 -15.49 0.14 0.35
CA LEU A 109 -14.90 -1.18 0.38
C LEU A 109 -15.99 -2.26 0.41
N PRO A 110 -15.89 -3.35 -0.42
CA PRO A 110 -16.91 -4.38 -0.59
C PRO A 110 -16.93 -5.39 0.57
N PHE A 111 -16.85 -4.88 1.82
CA PHE A 111 -16.79 -5.68 3.04
C PHE A 111 -17.69 -5.09 4.11
N SER A 112 -18.17 -5.97 5.01
CA SER A 112 -18.94 -5.58 6.18
C SER A 112 -18.08 -4.81 7.19
N ASP A 113 -18.73 -4.07 8.08
CA ASP A 113 -18.09 -3.41 9.21
C ASP A 113 -17.31 -4.42 10.06
N GLN A 114 -16.19 -3.98 10.62
CA GLN A 114 -15.42 -4.72 11.62
C GLN A 114 -15.04 -6.16 11.18
N SER A 115 -14.64 -6.31 9.92
CA SER A 115 -14.28 -7.61 9.33
C SER A 115 -12.79 -7.95 9.47
N PHE A 116 -11.92 -6.94 9.64
CA PHE A 116 -10.47 -7.10 9.55
C PHE A 116 -9.76 -6.63 10.81
N ASP A 117 -8.65 -7.27 11.14
CA ASP A 117 -7.74 -6.86 12.22
C ASP A 117 -6.69 -5.87 11.72
N PHE A 118 -6.34 -5.99 10.44
CA PHE A 118 -5.34 -5.18 9.77
C PHE A 118 -5.81 -4.79 8.38
N VAL A 119 -5.62 -3.53 7.99
CA VAL A 119 -5.88 -3.00 6.64
C VAL A 119 -4.63 -2.30 6.13
N THR A 120 -4.25 -2.57 4.89
CA THR A 120 -3.23 -1.79 4.15
C THR A 120 -3.85 -1.06 2.98
N ALA A 121 -3.27 0.09 2.64
CA ALA A 121 -3.40 0.74 1.34
C ALA A 121 -1.99 1.14 0.90
N VAL A 122 -1.50 0.51 -0.18
CA VAL A 122 -0.11 0.60 -0.59
C VAL A 122 0.01 1.18 -1.99
N CYS A 123 0.55 2.39 -2.11
CA CYS A 123 0.62 3.13 -3.36
C CYS A 123 -0.77 3.33 -3.99
N VAL A 124 -1.75 3.72 -3.18
CA VAL A 124 -3.16 3.94 -3.57
C VAL A 124 -3.55 5.40 -3.44
N TYR A 125 -3.18 6.04 -2.34
CA TYR A 125 -3.70 7.37 -1.99
C TYR A 125 -3.23 8.47 -2.93
N HIS A 126 -2.10 8.32 -3.59
CA HIS A 126 -1.63 9.30 -4.57
C HIS A 126 -2.48 9.30 -5.87
N HIS A 127 -3.25 8.23 -6.12
CA HIS A 127 -4.23 8.15 -7.21
C HIS A 127 -5.61 8.67 -6.82
N ILE A 128 -5.88 8.86 -5.53
CA ILE A 128 -7.16 9.40 -5.05
C ILE A 128 -7.08 10.93 -5.01
N GLN A 129 -8.09 11.59 -5.56
CA GLN A 129 -8.21 13.05 -5.49
C GLN A 129 -8.10 13.53 -4.03
N PRO A 130 -7.33 14.58 -3.74
CA PRO A 130 -7.03 15.00 -2.36
C PRO A 130 -8.26 15.24 -1.48
N ASP A 131 -9.33 15.79 -2.06
CA ASP A 131 -10.61 16.08 -1.39
C ASP A 131 -11.43 14.80 -1.10
N ARG A 132 -11.16 13.69 -1.78
CA ARG A 132 -11.87 12.41 -1.62
C ARG A 132 -11.13 11.39 -0.75
N ARG A 133 -9.87 11.62 -0.41
CA ARG A 133 -9.04 10.69 0.40
C ARG A 133 -9.65 10.37 1.76
N HIS A 134 -10.38 11.32 2.35
CA HIS A 134 -11.04 11.14 3.63
C HIS A 134 -12.13 10.04 3.58
N LEU A 135 -12.81 9.87 2.44
CA LEU A 135 -13.83 8.83 2.24
C LEU A 135 -13.20 7.44 2.29
N MET A 136 -12.12 7.22 1.54
CA MET A 136 -11.39 5.95 1.58
C MET A 136 -10.80 5.66 2.96
N THR A 137 -10.35 6.70 3.68
CA THR A 137 -9.83 6.55 5.05
C THR A 137 -10.95 6.14 6.01
N ALA A 138 -12.13 6.73 5.90
CA ALA A 138 -13.30 6.37 6.71
C ALA A 138 -13.74 4.91 6.43
N GLU A 139 -13.74 4.48 5.17
CA GLU A 139 -14.06 3.11 4.78
C GLU A 139 -13.04 2.08 5.32
N ALA A 140 -11.74 2.39 5.24
CA ALA A 140 -10.70 1.56 5.84
C ALA A 140 -10.92 1.40 7.36
N LEU A 141 -11.28 2.49 8.04
CA LEU A 141 -11.62 2.44 9.46
C LEU A 141 -12.96 1.71 9.73
N ARG A 142 -13.97 1.83 8.85
CA ARG A 142 -15.25 1.13 8.98
C ARG A 142 -15.05 -0.39 9.01
N VAL A 143 -14.28 -0.92 8.05
CA VAL A 143 -14.07 -2.37 7.92
C VAL A 143 -13.11 -2.94 8.96
N LEU A 144 -12.32 -2.10 9.63
CA LEU A 144 -11.47 -2.52 10.76
C LEU A 144 -12.29 -2.82 12.00
N ARG A 145 -11.92 -3.88 12.71
CA ARG A 145 -12.39 -4.18 14.07
C ARG A 145 -11.94 -3.09 15.05
N PRO A 146 -12.61 -2.94 16.20
CA PRO A 146 -12.12 -2.09 17.30
C PRO A 146 -10.67 -2.48 17.66
N LYS A 147 -9.78 -1.48 17.81
CA LYS A 147 -8.34 -1.65 18.01
C LYS A 147 -7.56 -2.21 16.82
N GLY A 148 -8.20 -2.45 15.68
CA GLY A 148 -7.53 -2.84 14.43
C GLY A 148 -6.55 -1.79 13.94
N ILE A 149 -5.60 -2.21 13.12
CA ILE A 149 -4.50 -1.36 12.63
C ILE A 149 -4.73 -1.02 11.16
N PHE A 150 -4.60 0.26 10.83
CA PHE A 150 -4.52 0.75 9.46
C PHE A 150 -3.09 1.16 9.12
N CYS A 151 -2.58 0.70 7.98
CA CYS A 151 -1.27 1.09 7.46
C CYS A 151 -1.40 1.66 6.05
N ILE A 152 -0.92 2.89 5.86
CA ILE A 152 -0.75 3.49 4.54
C ILE A 152 0.73 3.52 4.21
N ILE A 153 1.09 2.95 3.05
CA ILE A 153 2.45 2.99 2.49
C ILE A 153 2.40 3.78 1.19
N GLU A 154 3.24 4.83 1.09
CA GLU A 154 3.24 5.73 -0.06
C GLU A 154 4.64 6.16 -0.48
N HIS A 155 4.73 6.69 -1.69
CA HIS A 155 5.92 7.36 -2.20
C HIS A 155 6.28 8.57 -1.35
N ASN A 156 7.58 8.74 -1.04
CA ASN A 156 8.04 9.87 -0.25
C ASN A 156 8.32 11.09 -1.16
N PRO A 157 7.48 12.14 -1.18
CA PRO A 157 7.72 13.31 -2.02
C PRO A 157 8.88 14.18 -1.57
N LEU A 158 9.43 13.95 -0.37
CA LEU A 158 10.63 14.65 0.10
C LEU A 158 11.91 14.05 -0.47
N ASN A 159 11.85 12.82 -1.02
CA ASN A 159 12.97 12.20 -1.72
C ASN A 159 12.97 12.63 -3.20
N PRO A 160 14.00 13.35 -3.68
CA PRO A 160 14.02 13.86 -5.05
C PRO A 160 14.10 12.74 -6.11
N VAL A 161 14.74 11.62 -5.79
CA VAL A 161 14.83 10.46 -6.69
C VAL A 161 13.45 9.83 -6.88
N THR A 162 12.70 9.67 -5.80
CA THR A 162 11.31 9.16 -5.86
C THR A 162 10.42 10.08 -6.70
N ARG A 163 10.52 11.39 -6.53
CA ARG A 163 9.77 12.35 -7.35
C ARG A 163 10.09 12.21 -8.84
N LEU A 164 11.38 12.02 -9.17
CA LEU A 164 11.81 11.84 -10.54
C LEU A 164 11.25 10.55 -11.16
N ILE A 165 11.27 9.44 -10.40
CA ILE A 165 10.71 8.16 -10.85
C ILE A 165 9.20 8.30 -11.09
N VAL A 166 8.44 8.81 -10.12
CA VAL A 166 6.99 9.03 -10.25
C VAL A 166 6.66 9.90 -11.46
N ALA A 167 7.39 11.01 -11.68
CA ALA A 167 7.16 11.89 -12.83
C ALA A 167 7.42 11.24 -14.21
N ARG A 168 8.12 10.10 -14.25
CA ARG A 168 8.42 9.34 -15.47
C ARG A 168 7.52 8.10 -15.64
N THR A 169 6.88 7.68 -14.56
CA THR A 169 6.08 6.45 -14.55
C THR A 169 4.69 6.72 -15.14
N PRO A 170 4.32 6.13 -16.29
CA PRO A 170 3.05 6.43 -16.96
C PRO A 170 1.80 6.20 -16.09
N VAL A 171 1.83 5.19 -15.22
CA VAL A 171 0.70 4.89 -14.33
C VAL A 171 0.52 5.94 -13.23
N ASP A 172 1.52 6.77 -12.99
CA ASP A 172 1.54 7.84 -11.97
C ASP A 172 1.37 9.24 -12.59
N ALA A 173 0.99 9.34 -13.88
CA ALA A 173 0.90 10.62 -14.61
C ALA A 173 0.02 11.67 -13.90
N ASP A 174 -1.08 11.21 -13.28
CA ASP A 174 -2.03 12.06 -12.54
C ASP A 174 -1.83 11.95 -11.01
N ALA A 175 -0.69 11.41 -10.56
CA ALA A 175 -0.45 11.17 -9.15
C ALA A 175 -0.32 12.48 -8.35
N SER A 176 -1.07 12.57 -7.27
CA SER A 176 -0.96 13.64 -6.28
C SER A 176 -0.29 13.10 -5.01
N LEU A 177 1.04 13.22 -4.93
CA LEU A 177 1.81 12.71 -3.79
C LEU A 177 1.43 13.39 -2.49
N LEU A 178 1.52 12.65 -1.38
CA LEU A 178 1.30 13.15 -0.04
C LEU A 178 2.48 12.81 0.86
N THR A 179 2.82 13.71 1.78
CA THR A 179 3.87 13.48 2.77
C THR A 179 3.36 12.56 3.88
N ALA A 180 4.26 11.87 4.58
CA ALA A 180 3.90 11.06 5.74
C ALA A 180 3.14 11.86 6.82
N ARG A 181 3.47 13.15 7.00
CA ARG A 181 2.76 14.04 7.93
C ARG A 181 1.32 14.32 7.48
N GLN A 182 1.10 14.54 6.18
CA GLN A 182 -0.26 14.72 5.65
C GLN A 182 -1.08 13.43 5.81
N THR A 183 -0.47 12.25 5.57
CA THR A 183 -1.08 10.95 5.80
C THR A 183 -1.48 10.77 7.27
N GLU A 184 -0.58 11.06 8.19
CA GLU A 184 -0.83 11.00 9.63
C GLU A 184 -1.99 11.93 10.05
N GLN A 185 -1.99 13.18 9.57
CA GLN A 185 -3.04 14.16 9.86
C GLN A 185 -4.39 13.70 9.30
N MET A 186 -4.42 13.14 8.09
CA MET A 186 -5.63 12.62 7.47
C MET A 186 -6.21 11.45 8.27
N MET A 187 -5.39 10.48 8.65
CA MET A 187 -5.81 9.34 9.46
C MET A 187 -6.33 9.79 10.84
N SER A 188 -5.64 10.74 11.48
CA SER A 188 -6.06 11.29 12.78
C SER A 188 -7.37 12.06 12.69
N LYS A 189 -7.59 12.85 11.62
CA LYS A 189 -8.88 13.55 11.38
C LYS A 189 -10.05 12.58 11.18
N ALA A 190 -9.78 11.39 10.65
CA ALA A 190 -10.78 10.32 10.50
C ALA A 190 -11.05 9.56 11.82
N GLY A 191 -10.43 9.95 12.93
CA GLY A 191 -10.66 9.38 14.26
C GLY A 191 -9.69 8.28 14.67
N SER A 192 -8.65 7.97 13.88
CA SER A 192 -7.64 6.98 14.26
C SER A 192 -6.52 7.59 15.11
N ARG A 193 -5.92 6.77 15.96
CA ARG A 193 -4.77 7.13 16.79
C ARG A 193 -3.47 6.77 16.08
N PHE A 194 -2.61 7.72 15.81
CA PHE A 194 -1.26 7.50 15.31
C PHE A 194 -0.43 6.58 16.21
N LEU A 195 0.33 5.65 15.63
CA LEU A 195 1.19 4.70 16.34
C LEU A 195 2.66 4.79 15.95
N ASP A 196 2.97 4.71 14.64
CA ASP A 196 4.36 4.71 14.17
C ASP A 196 4.43 5.26 12.73
N ARG A 197 5.61 5.76 12.38
CA ARG A 197 5.97 6.17 11.02
C ARG A 197 7.38 5.68 10.71
N ARG A 198 7.56 5.09 9.51
CA ARG A 198 8.85 4.60 9.04
C ARG A 198 9.09 5.02 7.61
N TYR A 199 10.28 5.53 7.33
CA TYR A 199 10.82 5.72 5.99
C TYR A 199 11.74 4.55 5.67
N PHE A 200 11.69 4.06 4.44
CA PHE A 200 12.45 2.90 4.00
C PHE A 200 12.76 2.98 2.50
N LEU A 201 13.49 2.01 1.94
CA LEU A 201 14.06 2.07 0.60
C LEU A 201 15.05 3.25 0.47
N LEU A 202 15.92 3.38 1.44
CA LEU A 202 17.07 4.30 1.40
C LEU A 202 18.25 3.66 0.69
N LEU A 203 18.48 2.36 0.93
CA LEU A 203 19.60 1.61 0.40
C LEU A 203 19.17 0.72 -0.76
N PRO A 204 19.93 0.68 -1.89
CA PRO A 204 19.72 -0.30 -2.95
C PRO A 204 19.82 -1.74 -2.42
N GLU A 205 19.16 -2.69 -3.10
CA GLU A 205 19.07 -4.09 -2.67
C GLU A 205 20.42 -4.71 -2.31
N GLN A 206 21.44 -4.48 -3.14
CA GLN A 206 22.77 -5.04 -2.89
C GLN A 206 23.39 -4.53 -1.59
N VAL A 207 23.27 -3.23 -1.32
CA VAL A 207 23.77 -2.60 -0.08
C VAL A 207 22.91 -3.01 1.11
N TYR A 208 21.59 -3.07 0.93
CA TYR A 208 20.64 -3.44 1.96
C TYR A 208 20.93 -4.84 2.55
N ARG A 209 21.37 -5.79 1.73
CA ARG A 209 21.72 -7.16 2.18
C ARG A 209 22.81 -7.16 3.28
N PHE A 210 23.69 -6.16 3.31
CA PHE A 210 24.78 -6.05 4.28
C PHE A 210 24.53 -4.99 5.36
N ALA A 211 23.82 -3.92 5.03
CA ALA A 211 23.65 -2.73 5.87
C ALA A 211 22.18 -2.42 6.20
N GLY A 212 21.27 -3.37 6.09
CA GLY A 212 19.84 -3.15 6.34
C GLY A 212 19.52 -2.68 7.77
N SER A 213 20.32 -3.08 8.76
CA SER A 213 20.21 -2.58 10.13
C SER A 213 20.46 -1.07 10.24
N ALA A 214 21.39 -0.53 9.45
CA ALA A 214 21.63 0.91 9.40
C ALA A 214 20.43 1.66 8.80
N GLU A 215 19.78 1.13 7.77
CA GLU A 215 18.54 1.70 7.23
C GLU A 215 17.44 1.77 8.30
N ASN A 216 17.32 0.74 9.14
CA ASN A 216 16.33 0.71 10.21
C ASN A 216 16.55 1.81 11.26
N LEU A 217 17.81 2.16 11.58
CA LEU A 217 18.16 3.27 12.46
C LEU A 217 17.75 4.62 11.85
N LEU A 218 17.93 4.77 10.54
CA LEU A 218 17.58 5.98 9.80
C LEU A 218 16.10 6.08 9.45
N GLY A 219 15.32 5.03 9.69
CA GLY A 219 13.92 4.92 9.28
C GLY A 219 12.96 5.98 9.86
N ARG A 220 13.40 6.81 10.80
CA ARG A 220 12.68 8.00 11.29
C ARG A 220 12.95 9.26 10.49
N LEU A 221 14.03 9.29 9.72
CA LEU A 221 14.40 10.42 8.87
C LEU A 221 13.72 10.29 7.50
N PRO A 222 13.25 11.39 6.90
CA PRO A 222 12.51 11.38 5.64
C PRO A 222 13.41 11.19 4.40
N LEU A 223 14.36 10.26 4.46
CA LEU A 223 15.37 10.02 3.43
C LEU A 223 14.98 8.88 2.47
N GLY A 224 14.20 7.90 2.93
CA GLY A 224 13.81 6.74 2.14
C GLY A 224 12.90 7.08 0.96
N GLY A 225 12.86 6.21 -0.05
CA GLY A 225 12.02 6.37 -1.24
C GLY A 225 10.52 6.22 -0.96
N GLN A 226 10.17 5.50 0.11
CA GLN A 226 8.80 5.31 0.57
C GLN A 226 8.69 5.51 2.08
N TYR A 227 7.45 5.67 2.55
CA TYR A 227 7.14 5.69 3.97
C TYR A 227 5.91 4.81 4.28
N ALA A 228 5.84 4.37 5.52
CA ALA A 228 4.68 3.70 6.10
C ALA A 228 4.19 4.51 7.31
N VAL A 229 2.88 4.70 7.43
CA VAL A 229 2.21 5.30 8.60
C VAL A 229 1.23 4.29 9.16
N PHE A 230 1.36 3.99 10.45
CA PHE A 230 0.49 3.07 11.18
C PHE A 230 -0.39 3.84 12.16
N ALA A 231 -1.68 3.54 12.15
CA ALA A 231 -2.63 4.09 13.11
C ALA A 231 -3.61 3.01 13.60
N ARG A 232 -4.16 3.20 14.78
CA ARG A 232 -5.16 2.31 15.39
C ARG A 232 -6.54 2.96 15.29
N LYS A 233 -7.55 2.14 14.92
CA LYS A 233 -8.97 2.52 15.04
C LYS A 233 -9.38 2.70 16.48
#